data_6c8458819d60e8b9b4bda4656de533c9
#
_entry.id   6c8458819d60e8b9b4bda4656de533c9
#
_cell.length_a   1.000
_cell.length_b   1.000
_cell.length_c   1.000
_cell.angle_alpha   90.00
_cell.angle_beta   90.00
_cell.angle_gamma   90.00
#
_symmetry.space_group_name_H-M   'P 1'
#
loop_
_entity.id
_entity.type
_entity.pdbx_description
1 polymer ?
#
loop_
_entity_poly.entity_id
_entity_poly.type
_entity_poly.pdbx_seq_one_letter_code
_entity_poly.pdbx_strand_id
1 'polypeptide(L)' 'DNFLRIHDLKTGAVPAHMEQLFIYDALFCMEYHVKPKDILIENRIYQNDDVLIETPTADIIDPIIEKIKEFDKIIADLR' A
#
# COMPACT_ATOMS: atom_id res chain seq x y z
N ASP A 1 -11.19 9.88 -12.99
CA ASP A 1 -11.45 9.26 -11.76
C ASP A 1 -10.27 8.50 -11.20
N ASN A 2 -10.05 8.68 -9.91
CA ASN A 2 -8.85 8.18 -9.28
C ASN A 2 -9.10 6.80 -8.69
N PHE A 3 -8.60 5.79 -9.38
CA PHE A 3 -8.73 4.41 -8.95
C PHE A 3 -7.39 3.71 -9.11
N LEU A 4 -6.93 3.05 -8.03
CA LEU A 4 -5.71 2.26 -8.04
C LEU A 4 -6.05 0.81 -7.71
N ARG A 5 -5.66 -0.12 -8.58
CA ARG A 5 -5.79 -1.54 -8.31
C ARG A 5 -4.41 -2.19 -8.35
N ILE A 6 -4.06 -2.85 -7.25
CA ILE A 6 -2.80 -3.58 -7.16
C ILE A 6 -3.11 -5.06 -7.13
N HIS A 7 -2.44 -5.81 -7.99
CA HIS A 7 -2.55 -7.26 -8.05
C HIS A 7 -1.24 -7.88 -7.60
N ASP A 8 -1.32 -8.81 -6.66
CA ASP A 8 -0.15 -9.53 -6.18
C ASP A 8 -0.41 -11.03 -6.31
N LEU A 9 0.45 -11.72 -7.03
CA LEU A 9 0.34 -13.16 -7.21
C LEU A 9 1.33 -13.85 -6.28
N LYS A 10 0.81 -14.67 -5.37
CA LYS A 10 1.62 -15.45 -4.45
C LYS A 10 1.62 -16.91 -4.90
N THR A 11 2.80 -17.50 -4.99
CA THR A 11 2.96 -18.92 -5.36
C THR A 11 3.51 -19.68 -4.16
N GLY A 12 3.12 -20.96 -4.06
CA GLY A 12 3.58 -21.83 -2.99
C GLY A 12 2.89 -21.57 -1.67
N ALA A 13 3.57 -21.90 -0.58
CA ALA A 13 3.01 -21.87 0.77
C ALA A 13 3.35 -20.59 1.53
N VAL A 14 3.77 -19.53 0.85
CA VAL A 14 4.12 -18.27 1.51
C VAL A 14 2.83 -17.59 1.96
N PRO A 15 2.74 -17.17 3.25
CA PRO A 15 1.56 -16.47 3.72
C PRO A 15 1.35 -15.15 2.98
N ALA A 16 0.09 -14.83 2.71
CA ALA A 16 -0.27 -13.56 2.10
C ALA A 16 -0.30 -12.47 3.16
N HIS A 17 0.37 -11.34 2.90
CA HIS A 17 0.41 -10.21 3.82
C HIS A 17 -0.12 -8.96 3.14
N MET A 18 -1.36 -8.62 3.46
CA MET A 18 -2.00 -7.44 2.89
C MET A 18 -1.30 -6.15 3.30
N GLU A 19 -0.65 -6.14 4.47
CA GLU A 19 0.09 -4.98 4.95
C GLU A 19 1.17 -4.53 3.98
N GLN A 20 1.79 -5.45 3.26
CA GLN A 20 2.79 -5.11 2.27
C GLN A 20 2.18 -4.27 1.14
N LEU A 21 0.96 -4.61 0.75
CA LEU A 21 0.26 -3.85 -0.29
C LEU A 21 -0.16 -2.46 0.23
N PHE A 22 -0.45 -2.33 1.52
CA PHE A 22 -0.74 -1.02 2.10
C PHE A 22 0.49 -0.10 1.98
N ILE A 23 1.69 -0.66 2.13
CA ILE A 23 2.92 0.11 1.95
C ILE A 23 3.06 0.55 0.49
N TYR A 24 2.78 -0.34 -0.46
CA TYR A 24 2.80 0.02 -1.88
C TYR A 24 1.77 1.10 -2.19
N ASP A 25 0.57 1.03 -1.59
CA ASP A 25 -0.45 2.05 -1.75
C ASP A 25 0.05 3.40 -1.26
N ALA A 26 0.71 3.42 -0.10
CA ALA A 26 1.27 4.64 0.47
C ALA A 26 2.35 5.21 -0.44
N LEU A 27 3.25 4.36 -0.94
CA LEU A 27 4.32 4.80 -1.84
C LEU A 27 3.75 5.37 -3.14
N PHE A 28 2.70 4.75 -3.67
CA PHE A 28 2.03 5.26 -4.86
C PHE A 28 1.48 6.67 -4.62
N CYS A 29 0.80 6.86 -3.50
CA CYS A 29 0.22 8.16 -3.16
C CYS A 29 1.30 9.23 -3.02
N MET A 30 2.44 8.87 -2.45
CA MET A 30 3.56 9.80 -2.29
C MET A 30 4.19 10.14 -3.64
N GLU A 31 4.40 9.13 -4.48
CA GLU A 31 5.05 9.31 -5.79
C GLU A 31 4.23 10.19 -6.71
N TYR A 32 2.93 10.01 -6.73
CA TYR A 32 2.05 10.74 -7.63
C TYR A 32 1.35 11.92 -6.98
N HIS A 33 1.71 12.23 -5.73
CA HIS A 33 1.17 13.38 -4.99
C HIS A 33 -0.35 13.33 -4.90
N VAL A 34 -0.90 12.13 -4.68
CA VAL A 34 -2.33 11.92 -4.52
C VAL A 34 -2.62 11.66 -3.05
N LYS A 35 -3.66 12.30 -2.51
CA LYS A 35 -4.07 12.03 -1.13
C LYS A 35 -4.88 10.74 -1.09
N PRO A 36 -4.67 9.88 -0.07
CA PRO A 36 -5.43 8.63 0.03
C PRO A 36 -6.94 8.83 0.02
N LYS A 37 -7.43 9.94 0.56
CA LYS A 37 -8.87 10.23 0.57
C LYS A 37 -9.44 10.54 -0.80
N ASP A 38 -8.56 10.90 -1.77
CA ASP A 38 -8.98 11.31 -3.10
C ASP A 38 -8.85 10.18 -4.13
N ILE A 39 -8.47 8.99 -3.69
CA ILE A 39 -8.29 7.86 -4.58
C ILE A 39 -8.95 6.62 -4.00
N LEU A 40 -9.57 5.84 -4.87
CA LEU A 40 -10.14 4.56 -4.49
C LEU A 40 -9.10 3.47 -4.74
N ILE A 41 -8.74 2.73 -3.69
CA ILE A 41 -7.69 1.73 -3.75
C ILE A 41 -8.29 0.34 -3.56
N GLU A 42 -7.88 -0.59 -4.41
CA GLU A 42 -8.27 -1.99 -4.30
C GLU A 42 -7.02 -2.84 -4.40
N ASN A 43 -6.74 -3.60 -3.34
CA ASN A 43 -5.61 -4.53 -3.31
C ASN A 43 -6.12 -5.95 -3.45
N ARG A 44 -5.54 -6.72 -4.35
CA ARG A 44 -5.90 -8.12 -4.58
C ARG A 44 -4.68 -9.01 -4.43
N ILE A 45 -4.81 -10.05 -3.61
CA ILE A 45 -3.78 -11.09 -3.50
C ILE A 45 -4.37 -12.37 -4.03
N TYR A 46 -3.72 -12.93 -5.04
CA TYR A 46 -4.11 -14.21 -5.63
C TYR A 46 -3.18 -15.29 -5.09
N GLN A 47 -3.75 -16.23 -4.34
CA GLN A 47 -2.96 -17.32 -3.77
C GLN A 47 -3.75 -18.62 -3.86
N ASN A 48 -3.17 -19.63 -4.52
CA ASN A 48 -3.85 -20.90 -4.79
C ASN A 48 -5.15 -20.63 -5.55
N ASP A 49 -6.28 -21.08 -5.01
CA ASP A 49 -7.58 -20.84 -5.61
C ASP A 49 -8.33 -19.69 -4.94
N ASP A 50 -7.67 -18.94 -4.08
CA ASP A 50 -8.29 -17.88 -3.31
C ASP A 50 -7.87 -16.50 -3.79
N VAL A 51 -8.77 -15.54 -3.63
CA VAL A 51 -8.47 -14.14 -3.89
C VAL A 51 -8.83 -13.35 -2.63
N LEU A 52 -7.84 -12.63 -2.09
CA LEU A 52 -8.06 -11.72 -0.98
C LEU A 52 -8.18 -10.31 -1.52
N ILE A 53 -9.25 -9.61 -1.19
CA ILE A 53 -9.49 -8.26 -1.68
C ILE A 53 -9.65 -7.33 -0.49
N GLU A 54 -8.89 -6.23 -0.48
CA GLU A 54 -8.99 -5.20 0.53
C GLU A 54 -9.06 -3.84 -0.16
N THR A 55 -9.90 -2.96 0.40
CA THR A 55 -10.04 -1.60 -0.08
C THR A 55 -9.69 -0.65 1.06
N PRO A 56 -8.38 -0.40 1.29
CA PRO A 56 -7.98 0.42 2.42
C PRO A 56 -8.46 1.86 2.26
N THR A 57 -8.84 2.45 3.39
CA THR A 57 -9.26 3.84 3.43
C THR A 57 -8.08 4.73 3.82
N ALA A 58 -8.30 6.05 3.77
CA ALA A 58 -7.27 7.00 4.18
C ALA A 58 -6.84 6.77 5.62
N ASP A 59 -7.75 6.31 6.49
CA ASP A 59 -7.42 6.03 7.89
C ASP A 59 -6.33 4.96 8.03
N ILE A 60 -6.21 4.07 7.05
CA ILE A 60 -5.18 3.03 7.05
C ILE A 60 -3.90 3.53 6.39
N ILE A 61 -4.03 4.25 5.29
CA ILE A 61 -2.88 4.63 4.46
C ILE A 61 -2.14 5.86 5.01
N ASP A 62 -2.85 6.86 5.53
CA ASP A 62 -2.23 8.08 6.05
C ASP A 62 -1.18 7.81 7.12
N PRO A 63 -1.43 6.97 8.14
CA PRO A 63 -0.40 6.67 9.13
C PRO A 63 0.85 6.02 8.53
N ILE A 64 0.69 5.23 7.49
CA ILE A 64 1.82 4.58 6.82
C ILE A 64 2.66 5.63 6.08
N ILE A 65 2.01 6.58 5.42
CA ILE A 65 2.71 7.68 4.75
C ILE A 65 3.51 8.49 5.76
N GLU A 66 2.91 8.79 6.92
CA GLU A 66 3.61 9.55 7.94
C GLU A 66 4.84 8.81 8.47
N LYS A 67 4.74 7.49 8.64
CA LYS A 67 5.88 6.69 9.05
C LYS A 67 6.99 6.68 8.01
N ILE A 68 6.64 6.57 6.75
CA ILE A 68 7.63 6.58 5.66
C ILE A 68 8.35 7.93 5.65
N LYS A 69 7.62 9.03 5.80
CA LYS A 69 8.22 10.36 5.85
C LYS A 69 9.17 10.51 7.04
N GLU A 70 8.81 9.96 8.20
CA GLU A 70 9.68 9.97 9.37
C GLU A 70 10.99 9.24 9.09
N PHE A 71 10.91 8.05 8.49
CA PHE A 71 12.10 7.29 8.14
C PHE A 71 12.99 8.05 7.16
N ASP A 72 12.40 8.66 6.14
CA ASP A 72 13.16 9.43 5.17
C ASP A 72 13.90 10.59 5.85
N LYS A 73 13.25 11.23 6.81
CA LYS A 73 13.87 12.34 7.55
C LYS A 73 15.03 11.85 8.39
N ILE A 74 14.87 10.72 9.08
CA ILE A 74 15.94 10.14 9.90
C ILE A 74 17.14 9.79 9.03
N ILE A 75 16.90 9.16 7.88
CA ILE A 75 17.98 8.80 6.97
C ILE A 75 18.68 10.05 6.44
N ALA A 76 17.94 11.09 6.12
CA ALA A 76 18.53 12.34 5.65
C ALA A 76 19.42 12.97 6.73
N ASP A 77 19.01 12.89 7.99
CA ASP A 77 19.78 13.45 9.10
C ASP A 77 21.08 12.67 9.37
N LEU A 78 21.14 11.39 8.93
CA LEU A 78 22.31 10.55 9.12
C LEU A 78 23.38 10.77 8.04
N ARG A 79 23.04 11.45 6.99
CA ARG A 79 23.97 11.77 5.91
C ARG A 79 24.72 13.07 6.22
#